data_1ec5889598fd274bdaccc3caef55674b
#
_entry.id   1ec5889598fd274bdaccc3caef55674b
#
_cell.length_a   1.000
_cell.length_b   1.000
_cell.length_c   1.000
_cell.angle_alpha   90.00
_cell.angle_beta   90.00
_cell.angle_gamma   90.00
#
_symmetry.space_group_name_H-M   'P 1'
#
loop_
_entity.id
_entity.type
_entity.pdbx_description
1 polymer ?
#
loop_
_entity_poly.entity_id
_entity_poly.type
_entity_poly.pdbx_seq_one_letter_code
_entity_poly.pdbx_strand_id
1 'polypeptide(L)'
;LLIATDVAARGIDVNDLTHVMHHTLPDQLESYTHRSGRTGRAGKKGTSIAFITPREGRRIIEIEKRINISFEKIEVPALEELKSTRINNWASLIINTTVDSQAESILSKLNGQFEHLDKEDILKRLITTQLDHLMIQGGGQSDLNEASGSGSRSSRSDKKNGSAFNRYFV
;
A
#
# COMPACT_ATOMS: atom_id res chain seq x y z
N LEU A 1 -3.11 -1.34 -11.08
CA LEU A 1 -2.33 -0.18 -10.64
C LEU A 1 -1.84 0.59 -11.85
N LEU A 2 -2.12 1.90 -11.91
CA LEU A 2 -1.59 2.81 -12.93
C LEU A 2 -0.61 3.78 -12.23
N ILE A 3 0.59 3.90 -12.79
CA ILE A 3 1.59 4.87 -12.35
C ILE A 3 1.78 5.88 -13.48
N ALA A 4 1.60 7.16 -13.18
CA ALA A 4 1.68 8.22 -14.19
C ALA A 4 2.27 9.50 -13.60
N THR A 5 2.91 10.30 -14.45
CA THR A 5 3.26 11.68 -14.16
C THR A 5 2.09 12.62 -14.46
N ASP A 6 2.14 13.87 -14.00
CA ASP A 6 1.09 14.87 -14.30
C ASP A 6 0.88 15.09 -15.80
N VAL A 7 1.96 15.04 -16.59
CA VAL A 7 1.88 15.20 -18.04
C VAL A 7 1.17 14.02 -18.68
N ALA A 8 1.54 12.80 -18.30
CA ALA A 8 0.90 11.60 -18.82
C ALA A 8 -0.57 11.50 -18.35
N ALA A 9 -0.85 11.85 -17.08
CA ALA A 9 -2.19 11.81 -16.52
C ALA A 9 -3.19 12.79 -17.16
N ARG A 10 -2.72 13.88 -17.79
CA ARG A 10 -3.60 14.83 -18.50
C ARG A 10 -4.18 14.25 -19.81
N GLY A 11 -3.48 13.30 -20.43
CA GLY A 11 -3.93 12.64 -21.66
C GLY A 11 -4.72 11.35 -21.45
N ILE A 12 -4.84 10.89 -20.21
CA ILE A 12 -5.50 9.63 -19.89
C ILE A 12 -6.87 9.93 -19.30
N ASP A 13 -7.92 9.46 -19.98
CA ASP A 13 -9.29 9.51 -19.45
C ASP A 13 -9.55 8.32 -18.52
N VAL A 14 -8.94 8.37 -17.34
CA VAL A 14 -9.18 7.40 -16.26
C VAL A 14 -10.00 8.10 -15.18
N ASN A 15 -11.21 7.61 -14.99
CA ASN A 15 -12.16 8.09 -14.01
C ASN A 15 -12.60 6.90 -13.12
N ASP A 16 -13.34 7.18 -12.06
CA ASP A 16 -13.90 6.18 -11.14
C ASP A 16 -12.84 5.31 -10.44
N LEU A 17 -11.66 5.85 -10.20
CA LEU A 17 -10.66 5.17 -9.40
C LEU A 17 -11.13 5.08 -7.95
N THR A 18 -10.89 3.97 -7.29
CA THR A 18 -11.17 3.82 -5.85
C THR A 18 -10.18 4.61 -5.00
N HIS A 19 -8.93 4.68 -5.45
CA HIS A 19 -7.85 5.34 -4.73
C HIS A 19 -6.97 6.15 -5.67
N VAL A 20 -6.53 7.32 -5.21
CA VAL A 20 -5.46 8.12 -5.83
C VAL A 20 -4.33 8.26 -4.82
N MET A 21 -3.11 7.96 -5.24
CA MET A 21 -1.92 8.07 -4.38
C MET A 21 -0.99 9.15 -4.93
N HIS A 22 -0.71 10.17 -4.12
CA HIS A 22 0.29 11.20 -4.41
C HIS A 22 1.62 10.77 -3.80
N HIS A 23 2.56 10.34 -4.64
CA HIS A 23 3.92 10.02 -4.17
C HIS A 23 4.62 11.27 -3.59
N THR A 24 4.33 12.43 -4.17
CA THR A 24 4.77 13.74 -3.69
C THR A 24 3.61 14.73 -3.80
N LEU A 25 3.49 15.64 -2.83
CA LEU A 25 2.53 16.73 -2.94
C LEU A 25 2.87 17.62 -4.14
N PRO A 26 1.91 17.93 -4.99
CA PRO A 26 2.12 18.89 -6.08
C PRO A 26 2.33 20.30 -5.55
N ASP A 27 3.09 21.11 -6.29
CA ASP A 27 3.35 22.50 -5.88
C ASP A 27 2.11 23.38 -5.98
N GLN A 28 1.24 23.08 -6.91
CA GLN A 28 0.01 23.84 -7.16
C GLN A 28 -1.20 23.10 -6.61
N LEU A 29 -2.08 23.84 -5.94
CA LEU A 29 -3.31 23.31 -5.38
C LEU A 29 -4.24 22.71 -6.45
N GLU A 30 -4.32 23.35 -7.59
CA GLU A 30 -5.11 22.89 -8.74
C GLU A 30 -4.67 21.50 -9.19
N SER A 31 -3.36 21.25 -9.20
CA SER A 31 -2.82 19.92 -9.54
C SER A 31 -3.23 18.87 -8.50
N TYR A 32 -3.24 19.23 -7.20
CA TYR A 32 -3.75 18.33 -6.16
C TYR A 32 -5.22 17.98 -6.41
N THR A 33 -6.06 18.99 -6.62
CA THR A 33 -7.49 18.81 -6.85
C THR A 33 -7.78 18.01 -8.13
N HIS A 34 -7.03 18.27 -9.20
CA HIS A 34 -7.16 17.51 -10.46
C HIS A 34 -6.76 16.05 -10.33
N ARG A 35 -5.70 15.75 -9.57
CA ARG A 35 -5.28 14.36 -9.30
C ARG A 35 -6.32 13.66 -8.43
N SER A 36 -6.67 14.26 -7.30
CA SER A 36 -7.65 13.69 -6.36
C SER A 36 -9.04 13.54 -7.02
N GLY A 37 -9.40 14.45 -7.92
CA GLY A 37 -10.64 14.37 -8.68
C GLY A 37 -10.73 13.21 -9.69
N ARG A 38 -9.77 12.29 -9.75
CA ARG A 38 -9.90 11.02 -10.49
C ARG A 38 -10.64 9.96 -9.68
N THR A 39 -10.84 10.19 -8.39
CA THR A 39 -11.65 9.34 -7.51
C THR A 39 -12.88 10.11 -6.97
N GLY A 40 -13.85 9.42 -6.39
CA GLY A 40 -15.01 10.02 -5.75
C GLY A 40 -15.99 10.73 -6.69
N ARG A 41 -16.10 10.33 -7.95
CA ARG A 41 -17.01 10.92 -8.95
C ARG A 41 -18.38 10.31 -8.92
N ALA A 42 -19.37 11.07 -9.47
CA ALA A 42 -20.75 10.63 -9.66
C ALA A 42 -21.42 10.12 -8.36
N GLY A 43 -21.14 10.77 -7.23
CA GLY A 43 -21.70 10.42 -5.92
C GLY A 43 -21.04 9.17 -5.26
N LYS A 44 -20.02 8.61 -5.87
CA LYS A 44 -19.26 7.52 -5.25
C LYS A 44 -18.22 8.05 -4.25
N LYS A 45 -17.92 7.26 -3.23
CA LYS A 45 -16.82 7.56 -2.30
C LYS A 45 -15.48 7.19 -2.94
N GLY A 46 -14.47 8.01 -2.71
CA GLY A 46 -13.11 7.77 -3.16
C GLY A 46 -12.09 8.16 -2.09
N THR A 47 -10.89 7.59 -2.17
CA THR A 47 -9.83 7.85 -1.20
C THR A 47 -8.64 8.49 -1.91
N SER A 48 -8.18 9.64 -1.39
CA SER A 48 -6.96 10.29 -1.85
C SER A 48 -5.90 10.20 -0.74
N ILE A 49 -4.74 9.64 -1.05
CA ILE A 49 -3.66 9.41 -0.11
C ILE A 49 -2.45 10.24 -0.54
N ALA A 50 -1.88 11.02 0.36
CA ALA A 50 -0.64 11.74 0.09
C ALA A 50 0.49 11.25 1.00
N PHE A 51 1.64 10.93 0.41
CA PHE A 51 2.86 10.72 1.16
C PHE A 51 3.52 12.07 1.38
N ILE A 52 3.74 12.42 2.65
CA ILE A 52 4.37 13.67 3.01
C ILE A 52 5.54 13.45 3.96
N THR A 53 6.49 14.36 3.89
CA THR A 53 7.55 14.48 4.88
C THR A 53 7.11 15.40 6.03
N PRO A 54 7.75 15.34 7.20
CA PRO A 54 7.45 16.27 8.29
C PRO A 54 7.56 17.76 7.90
N ARG A 55 8.40 18.08 6.90
CA ARG A 55 8.59 19.45 6.39
C ARG A 55 7.38 19.96 5.61
N GLU A 56 6.60 19.05 5.01
CA GLU A 56 5.44 19.37 4.20
C GLU A 56 4.13 19.53 5.00
N GLY A 57 4.19 19.31 6.32
CA GLY A 57 3.01 19.44 7.19
C GLY A 57 2.31 20.80 7.11
N ARG A 58 3.07 21.89 6.89
CA ARG A 58 2.49 23.24 6.68
C ARG A 58 1.67 23.33 5.40
N ARG A 59 2.09 22.64 4.34
CA ARG A 59 1.39 22.62 3.05
C ARG A 59 0.05 21.87 3.18
N ILE A 60 -0.01 20.80 3.95
CA ILE A 60 -1.27 20.10 4.23
C ILE A 60 -2.27 21.07 4.86
N ILE A 61 -1.89 21.81 5.90
CA ILE A 61 -2.75 22.79 6.57
C ILE A 61 -3.22 23.89 5.57
N GLU A 62 -2.34 24.30 4.65
CA GLU A 62 -2.71 25.26 3.61
C GLU A 62 -3.73 24.69 2.62
N ILE A 63 -3.55 23.46 2.19
CA ILE A 63 -4.49 22.74 1.31
C ILE A 63 -5.84 22.60 2.00
N GLU A 64 -5.88 22.12 3.25
CA GLU A 64 -7.11 21.99 4.05
C GLU A 64 -7.94 23.27 4.06
N LYS A 65 -7.27 24.40 4.36
CA LYS A 65 -7.92 25.71 4.42
C LYS A 65 -8.46 26.17 3.07
N ARG A 66 -7.72 25.91 1.97
CA ARG A 66 -8.09 26.41 0.66
C ARG A 66 -9.22 25.65 -0.01
N ILE A 67 -9.29 24.35 0.20
CA ILE A 67 -10.32 23.49 -0.40
C ILE A 67 -11.38 23.03 0.62
N ASN A 68 -11.28 23.52 1.86
CA ASN A 68 -12.22 23.25 2.95
C ASN A 68 -12.43 21.76 3.20
N ILE A 69 -11.34 21.02 3.35
CA ILE A 69 -11.30 19.60 3.71
C ILE A 69 -10.48 19.39 4.96
N SER A 70 -10.56 18.21 5.54
CA SER A 70 -9.70 17.80 6.63
C SER A 70 -8.95 16.52 6.24
N PHE A 71 -7.64 16.51 6.46
CA PHE A 71 -6.82 15.31 6.26
C PHE A 71 -6.76 14.48 7.55
N GLU A 72 -6.92 13.19 7.41
CA GLU A 72 -6.63 12.25 8.47
C GLU A 72 -5.18 11.77 8.36
N LYS A 73 -4.41 11.94 9.44
CA LYS A 73 -3.05 11.42 9.50
C LYS A 73 -3.07 9.94 9.79
N ILE A 74 -2.43 9.15 8.91
CA ILE A 74 -2.24 7.72 9.09
C ILE A 74 -0.76 7.41 9.14
N GLU A 75 -0.36 6.59 10.09
CA GLU A 75 0.99 6.07 10.19
C GLU A 75 1.20 4.91 9.23
N VAL A 76 2.44 4.74 8.78
CA VAL A 76 2.81 3.59 7.96
C VAL A 76 2.74 2.35 8.84
N PRO A 77 1.97 1.32 8.47
CA PRO A 77 1.90 0.09 9.26
C PRO A 77 3.29 -0.54 9.42
N ALA A 78 3.53 -1.13 10.58
CA ALA A 78 4.76 -1.86 10.83
C ALA A 78 4.90 -3.05 9.86
N LEU A 79 6.15 -3.40 9.51
CA LEU A 79 6.41 -4.48 8.56
C LEU A 79 5.80 -5.82 9.00
N GLU A 80 5.84 -6.10 10.30
CA GLU A 80 5.26 -7.33 10.87
C GLU A 80 3.73 -7.36 10.78
N GLU A 81 3.08 -6.21 10.95
CA GLU A 81 1.64 -6.08 10.76
C GLU A 81 1.23 -6.33 9.31
N LEU A 82 2.01 -5.79 8.35
CA LEU A 82 1.78 -6.03 6.94
C LEU A 82 1.97 -7.51 6.57
N LYS A 83 2.98 -8.17 7.11
CA LYS A 83 3.19 -9.62 6.91
C LYS A 83 2.03 -10.43 7.47
N SER A 84 1.62 -10.15 8.70
CA SER A 84 0.51 -10.82 9.35
C SER A 84 -0.79 -10.65 8.56
N THR A 85 -1.07 -9.44 8.10
CA THR A 85 -2.24 -9.14 7.27
C THR A 85 -2.21 -9.92 5.95
N ARG A 86 -1.06 -10.00 5.27
CA ARG A 86 -0.93 -10.77 4.03
C ARG A 86 -1.17 -12.27 4.25
N ILE A 87 -0.59 -12.83 5.30
CA ILE A 87 -0.76 -14.25 5.65
C ILE A 87 -2.25 -14.54 5.92
N ASN A 88 -2.91 -13.70 6.73
CA ASN A 88 -4.32 -13.85 7.04
C ASN A 88 -5.22 -13.71 5.81
N ASN A 89 -4.93 -12.75 4.93
CA ASN A 89 -5.69 -12.56 3.69
C ASN A 89 -5.51 -13.77 2.75
N TRP A 90 -4.31 -14.30 2.62
CA TRP A 90 -4.04 -15.50 1.84
C TRP A 90 -4.77 -16.73 2.39
N ALA A 91 -4.71 -16.94 3.70
CA ALA A 91 -5.44 -18.04 4.35
C ALA A 91 -6.96 -17.90 4.15
N SER A 92 -7.49 -16.68 4.32
CA SER A 92 -8.91 -16.39 4.10
C SER A 92 -9.33 -16.60 2.65
N LEU A 93 -8.46 -16.26 1.70
CA LEU A 93 -8.72 -16.52 0.28
C LEU A 93 -8.89 -18.01 0.02
N ILE A 94 -7.99 -18.85 0.55
CA ILE A 94 -8.08 -20.31 0.39
C ILE A 94 -9.36 -20.86 1.04
N ILE A 95 -9.64 -20.44 2.28
CA ILE A 95 -10.82 -20.94 3.04
C ILE A 95 -12.14 -20.59 2.33
N ASN A 96 -12.22 -19.38 1.76
CA ASN A 96 -13.44 -18.88 1.15
C ASN A 96 -13.55 -19.19 -0.36
N THR A 97 -12.52 -19.81 -0.95
CA THR A 97 -12.58 -20.22 -2.37
C THR A 97 -13.49 -21.41 -2.54
N THR A 98 -14.50 -21.27 -3.38
CA THR A 98 -15.34 -22.40 -3.82
C THR A 98 -14.56 -23.25 -4.81
N VAL A 99 -14.61 -24.56 -4.64
CA VAL A 99 -13.93 -25.48 -5.56
C VAL A 99 -14.68 -25.53 -6.89
N ASP A 100 -13.94 -25.30 -7.99
CA ASP A 100 -14.43 -25.38 -9.34
C ASP A 100 -14.32 -26.84 -9.86
N SER A 101 -15.25 -27.26 -10.71
CA SER A 101 -15.23 -28.56 -11.35
C SER A 101 -13.97 -28.83 -12.18
N GLN A 102 -13.34 -27.78 -12.72
CA GLN A 102 -12.07 -27.89 -13.43
C GLN A 102 -10.94 -28.30 -12.46
N ALA A 103 -10.95 -27.80 -11.23
CA ALA A 103 -9.97 -28.18 -10.20
C ALA A 103 -10.10 -29.68 -9.85
N GLU A 104 -11.31 -30.21 -9.76
CA GLU A 104 -11.56 -31.63 -9.56
C GLU A 104 -11.02 -32.49 -10.70
N SER A 105 -11.24 -32.04 -11.94
CA SER A 105 -10.70 -32.70 -13.14
C SER A 105 -9.18 -32.73 -13.18
N ILE A 106 -8.54 -31.63 -12.78
CA ILE A 106 -7.07 -31.51 -12.70
C ILE A 106 -6.56 -32.43 -11.57
N LEU A 107 -7.20 -32.41 -10.41
CA LEU A 107 -6.83 -33.25 -9.28
C LEU A 107 -6.85 -34.73 -9.66
N SER A 108 -7.87 -35.16 -10.41
CA SER A 108 -7.97 -36.54 -10.91
C SER A 108 -6.79 -36.93 -11.82
N LYS A 109 -6.26 -36.00 -12.60
CA LYS A 109 -5.08 -36.22 -13.45
C LYS A 109 -3.77 -36.29 -12.65
N LEU A 110 -3.74 -35.66 -11.47
CA LEU A 110 -2.60 -35.65 -10.56
C LEU A 110 -2.67 -36.77 -9.52
N ASN A 111 -3.69 -37.63 -9.61
CA ASN A 111 -3.90 -38.73 -8.69
C ASN A 111 -2.65 -39.62 -8.61
N GLY A 112 -2.20 -39.92 -7.41
CA GLY A 112 -0.97 -40.68 -7.15
C GLY A 112 0.30 -39.83 -7.01
N GLN A 113 0.36 -38.63 -7.58
CA GLN A 113 1.58 -37.81 -7.46
C GLN A 113 1.78 -37.26 -6.05
N PHE A 114 0.72 -37.02 -5.29
CA PHE A 114 0.73 -36.45 -3.94
C PHE A 114 0.42 -37.48 -2.83
N GLU A 115 0.18 -38.74 -3.14
CA GLU A 115 -0.20 -39.78 -2.18
C GLU A 115 0.85 -40.00 -1.08
N HIS A 116 2.12 -39.72 -1.38
CA HIS A 116 3.22 -39.84 -0.42
C HIS A 116 3.37 -38.62 0.50
N LEU A 117 2.59 -37.56 0.27
CA LEU A 117 2.60 -36.33 1.05
C LEU A 117 1.40 -36.28 1.97
N ASP A 118 1.64 -35.94 3.21
CA ASP A 118 0.55 -35.65 4.13
C ASP A 118 0.00 -34.22 3.91
N LYS A 119 -1.12 -33.91 4.55
CA LYS A 119 -1.76 -32.59 4.45
C LYS A 119 -0.83 -31.46 4.86
N GLU A 120 0.00 -31.67 5.87
CA GLU A 120 0.93 -30.65 6.38
C GLU A 120 2.05 -30.40 5.39
N ASP A 121 2.60 -31.45 4.76
CA ASP A 121 3.62 -31.34 3.73
C ASP A 121 3.11 -30.58 2.51
N ILE A 122 1.88 -30.85 2.05
CA ILE A 122 1.27 -30.13 0.95
C ILE A 122 1.13 -28.65 1.29
N LEU A 123 0.63 -28.31 2.50
CA LEU A 123 0.49 -26.93 2.95
C LEU A 123 1.85 -26.22 3.04
N LYS A 124 2.87 -26.86 3.59
CA LYS A 124 4.23 -26.29 3.64
C LYS A 124 4.77 -25.97 2.24
N ARG A 125 4.57 -26.84 1.29
CA ARG A 125 5.00 -26.64 -0.11
C ARG A 125 4.21 -25.52 -0.78
N LEU A 126 2.89 -25.45 -0.56
CA LEU A 126 2.06 -24.34 -1.05
C LEU A 126 2.48 -23.01 -0.46
N ILE A 127 2.74 -22.94 0.85
CA ILE A 127 3.27 -21.76 1.50
C ILE A 127 4.62 -21.36 0.88
N THR A 128 5.50 -22.34 0.66
CA THR A 128 6.82 -22.10 0.06
C THR A 128 6.71 -21.49 -1.34
N THR A 129 5.79 -21.96 -2.17
CA THR A 129 5.55 -21.37 -3.51
C THR A 129 5.02 -19.94 -3.46
N GLN A 130 4.48 -19.51 -2.32
CA GLN A 130 3.91 -18.18 -2.12
C GLN A 130 4.80 -17.27 -1.24
N LEU A 131 5.97 -17.75 -0.78
CA LEU A 131 6.79 -17.00 0.18
C LEU A 131 7.16 -15.59 -0.31
N ASP A 132 7.48 -15.42 -1.60
CA ASP A 132 7.81 -14.11 -2.17
C ASP A 132 6.64 -13.11 -2.11
N HIS A 133 5.41 -13.63 -2.19
CA HIS A 133 4.19 -12.80 -2.05
C HIS A 133 3.81 -12.56 -0.59
N LEU A 134 4.04 -13.54 0.29
CA LEU A 134 3.68 -13.45 1.71
C LEU A 134 4.73 -12.65 2.49
N MET A 135 6.00 -12.83 2.17
CA MET A 135 7.10 -12.13 2.81
C MET A 135 7.44 -10.85 2.04
N ILE A 136 7.35 -9.72 2.72
CA ILE A 136 7.84 -8.46 2.17
C ILE A 136 9.37 -8.51 2.30
N GLN A 137 10.07 -8.67 1.19
CA GLN A 137 11.51 -8.47 1.15
C GLN A 137 11.78 -6.96 1.25
N GLY A 138 11.72 -6.45 2.48
CA GLY A 138 12.02 -5.05 2.78
C GLY A 138 13.43 -4.93 3.32
N GLY A 139 14.32 -4.32 2.57
CA GLY A 139 15.61 -3.89 3.09
C GLY A 139 15.40 -2.78 4.13
N GLY A 140 15.92 -2.97 5.33
CA GLY A 140 16.05 -1.94 6.37
C GLY A 140 14.89 -1.91 7.37
N GLN A 141 15.20 -2.32 8.57
CA GLN A 141 14.34 -2.24 9.77
C GLN A 141 14.24 -0.82 10.34
N SER A 142 14.20 0.23 9.54
CA SER A 142 13.95 1.57 10.06
C SER A 142 12.44 1.77 10.14
N ASP A 143 11.94 2.02 11.35
CA ASP A 143 10.59 2.51 11.52
C ASP A 143 10.43 3.82 10.75
N LEU A 144 9.60 3.80 9.72
CA LEU A 144 9.36 4.96 8.86
C LEU A 144 8.60 6.08 9.61
N ASN A 145 8.13 5.81 10.82
CA ASN A 145 7.38 6.75 11.66
C ASN A 145 8.26 7.48 12.69
N GLU A 146 9.52 7.11 12.90
CA GLU A 146 10.39 7.65 13.96
C GLU A 146 10.82 9.12 13.82
N ALA A 147 10.43 9.83 12.78
CA ALA A 147 10.86 11.21 12.54
C ALA A 147 10.08 12.29 13.34
N SER A 148 9.33 11.95 14.37
CA SER A 148 8.53 12.92 15.14
C SER A 148 8.91 13.08 16.62
N GLY A 149 10.14 12.81 17.05
CA GLY A 149 10.49 12.93 18.46
C GLY A 149 11.92 13.31 18.78
N SER A 150 12.06 14.46 19.42
CA SER A 150 13.15 14.95 20.27
C SER A 150 14.48 15.34 19.61
N GLY A 151 14.68 16.66 19.54
CA GLY A 151 16.01 17.24 19.43
C GLY A 151 16.84 16.95 20.68
N SER A 152 17.85 16.11 20.53
CA SER A 152 19.02 16.06 21.38
C SER A 152 20.24 16.32 20.51
N ARG A 153 20.90 17.43 20.76
CA ARG A 153 22.16 17.78 20.14
C ARG A 153 23.25 16.84 20.65
N SER A 154 23.82 15.98 19.77
CA SER A 154 25.20 15.54 19.94
C SER A 154 25.78 15.03 18.62
N SER A 155 26.94 15.58 18.29
CA SER A 155 28.06 15.13 17.45
C SER A 155 27.78 14.55 16.06
N ARG A 156 28.40 15.24 15.10
CA ARG A 156 28.57 14.90 13.69
C ARG A 156 29.09 13.49 13.49
N SER A 157 28.34 12.67 12.75
CA SER A 157 28.87 11.63 11.88
C SER A 157 27.89 11.46 10.72
N ASP A 158 28.42 11.44 9.49
CA ASP A 158 27.67 11.29 8.25
C ASP A 158 26.75 10.08 8.28
N LYS A 159 25.44 10.32 8.31
CA LYS A 159 24.40 9.30 8.02
C LYS A 159 23.51 9.79 6.92
N LYS A 160 23.46 9.00 5.85
CA LYS A 160 22.52 9.12 4.72
C LYS A 160 21.10 9.35 5.24
N ASN A 161 20.48 10.43 4.77
CA ASN A 161 19.11 10.82 5.05
C ASN A 161 18.10 9.74 4.61
N GLY A 162 17.64 8.94 5.55
CA GLY A 162 16.37 8.25 5.41
C GLY A 162 15.25 9.24 5.71
N SER A 163 14.48 9.64 4.70
CA SER A 163 13.31 10.48 4.90
C SER A 163 12.16 9.63 5.40
N ALA A 164 11.67 9.92 6.60
CA ALA A 164 10.45 9.32 7.12
C ALA A 164 9.23 9.92 6.42
N PHE A 165 8.31 9.08 5.97
CA PHE A 165 7.10 9.48 5.27
C PHE A 165 5.87 9.28 6.15
N ASN A 166 5.07 10.32 6.31
CA ASN A 166 3.75 10.24 6.92
C ASN A 166 2.68 10.20 5.82
N ARG A 167 1.56 9.52 6.07
CA ARG A 167 0.42 9.43 5.15
C ARG A 167 -0.73 10.29 5.65
N TYR A 168 -1.43 10.94 4.71
CA TYR A 168 -2.67 11.67 4.99
C TYR A 168 -3.75 11.24 3.99
N PHE A 169 -4.99 11.13 4.47
CA PHE A 169 -6.17 10.84 3.66
C PHE A 169 -7.07 12.07 3.55
N VAL A 170 -7.85 12.10 2.49
CA VAL A 170 -8.97 13.04 2.29
C VAL A 170 -10.25 12.25 2.10
#